data_a60c3904f8832e3c0589178105711ed7
#
_entry.id   a60c3904f8832e3c0589178105711ed7
#
_cell.length_a   1.000
_cell.length_b   1.000
_cell.length_c   1.000
_cell.angle_alpha   90.00
_cell.angle_beta   90.00
_cell.angle_gamma   90.00
#
_symmetry.space_group_name_H-M   'P 1'
#
loop_
_entity.id
_entity.type
_entity.pdbx_description
1 polymer ?
#
loop_
_entity_poly.entity_id
_entity_poly.type
_entity_poly.pdbx_seq_one_letter_code
_entity_poly.pdbx_strand_id
1 'polypeptide(L)'
;MKINKIYSLLFLLGISIFITSCSDSLSDTTDGRLRYWISTLSSDEFEGRAPGTEGGQLTKNFISKTFQDFNLDPIDDSYFLDVPASEITLKDSSYLTLSFRGNDRKMITGDEVVFWTKQARDYRKIRDSDVVFVGYGIVAPEYNWNDYEGVDVKGKTVVILINDPGFATGKLRLFNGRSMTYYGRWTYKFEEAARQGAAAAIIVHEEEPAAYPWSVVENSWQGPQLDLQRDDLGADRVILEGWIRDSTLNDVLNFTGFNYDSLKEIALEKTFSAFPLRGLTLSSEIHNKVRYLQSHNIAAVKKGISNPDEYILFMAHWDHLGEIDSAQPSEDSIMNGAVDNATGVAAILEFAKRFSEVETDRSIMFLAVTLEESGLLGSEYFAKYPPIDLANIVAGFNYDGILPTGLTNDMVVVGYGASELEDLLENELARSGRYVNPDPNPEKGYFYRSDHISFAKRGVPVLYSDGGFDLVAGGKEAGFLIEEEYRVDAYHGVADEYDESWDLEGLNQSIDVIFNISNDLANSQQWPNWYDGNEFKSIRDASREGK
;
A
#
# COMPACT_ATOMS: atom_id res chain seq x y z
N MET A 1 82.00 49.65 1.91
CA MET A 1 80.56 49.63 2.08
C MET A 1 80.02 48.55 1.17
N LYS A 2 79.78 47.34 1.71
CA LYS A 2 79.34 46.17 0.96
C LYS A 2 78.08 45.71 1.54
N ILE A 3 77.00 45.67 0.74
CA ILE A 3 75.68 45.23 1.08
C ILE A 3 75.59 43.74 0.74
N ASN A 4 75.46 42.89 1.77
CA ASN A 4 75.21 41.47 1.63
C ASN A 4 73.69 41.19 1.36
N LYS A 5 73.41 40.50 0.27
CA LYS A 5 72.09 39.91 -0.02
C LYS A 5 72.01 38.56 0.62
N ILE A 6 71.06 38.37 1.54
CA ILE A 6 70.65 37.09 2.10
C ILE A 6 69.52 36.55 1.25
N TYR A 7 69.67 35.39 0.62
CA TYR A 7 68.59 34.63 -0.05
C TYR A 7 67.95 33.70 0.98
N SER A 8 66.66 33.94 1.28
CA SER A 8 65.83 33.02 2.01
C SER A 8 65.27 31.98 1.06
N LEU A 9 65.61 30.73 1.28
CA LEU A 9 65.11 29.56 0.56
C LEU A 9 63.81 29.12 1.31
N LEU A 10 62.65 29.37 0.74
CA LEU A 10 61.36 28.83 1.22
C LEU A 10 61.23 27.39 0.71
N PHE A 11 61.31 26.42 1.63
CA PHE A 11 60.97 25.02 1.39
C PHE A 11 59.44 24.88 1.52
N LEU A 12 58.74 24.76 0.38
CA LEU A 12 57.34 24.37 0.33
C LEU A 12 57.27 22.86 0.53
N LEU A 13 56.91 22.43 1.75
CA LEU A 13 56.47 21.05 2.02
C LEU A 13 55.07 20.90 1.46
N GLY A 14 54.93 20.27 0.30
CA GLY A 14 53.64 19.80 -0.23
C GLY A 14 53.16 18.62 0.61
N ILE A 15 52.19 18.87 1.49
CA ILE A 15 51.44 17.80 2.11
C ILE A 15 50.46 17.32 1.05
N SER A 16 50.78 16.22 0.39
CA SER A 16 49.81 15.47 -0.40
C SER A 16 48.85 14.77 0.57
N ILE A 17 47.70 15.36 0.77
CA ILE A 17 46.58 14.67 1.41
C ILE A 17 46.14 13.60 0.41
N PHE A 18 46.54 12.36 0.63
CA PHE A 18 45.90 11.21 0.02
C PHE A 18 44.50 11.14 0.64
N ILE A 19 43.51 11.66 -0.05
CA ILE A 19 42.12 11.29 0.17
C ILE A 19 42.06 9.84 -0.32
N THR A 20 42.26 8.88 0.58
CA THR A 20 41.80 7.52 0.36
C THR A 20 40.28 7.61 0.30
N SER A 21 39.73 7.68 -0.91
CA SER A 21 38.37 7.28 -1.18
C SER A 21 38.31 5.81 -0.75
N CYS A 22 37.78 5.53 0.44
CA CYS A 22 37.21 4.24 0.71
C CYS A 22 36.07 4.08 -0.31
N SER A 23 36.33 3.38 -1.40
CA SER A 23 35.24 2.71 -2.09
C SER A 23 34.82 1.63 -1.12
N ASP A 24 33.76 1.88 -0.36
CA ASP A 24 33.08 0.83 0.39
C ASP A 24 32.63 -0.20 -0.65
N SER A 25 33.40 -1.28 -0.78
CA SER A 25 33.00 -2.40 -1.61
C SER A 25 31.80 -3.03 -0.90
N LEU A 26 30.70 -3.22 -1.65
CA LEU A 26 29.53 -3.93 -1.16
C LEU A 26 29.96 -5.24 -0.48
N SER A 27 29.39 -5.53 0.69
CA SER A 27 29.74 -6.72 1.47
C SER A 27 29.55 -8.01 0.64
N ASP A 28 30.46 -8.98 0.84
CA ASP A 28 30.35 -10.29 0.19
C ASP A 28 29.27 -11.19 0.80
N THR A 29 28.81 -10.87 2.03
CA THR A 29 27.75 -11.62 2.72
C THR A 29 26.40 -10.97 2.56
N THR A 30 25.33 -11.76 2.48
CA THR A 30 23.96 -11.26 2.41
C THR A 30 23.62 -10.39 3.62
N ASP A 31 23.93 -10.84 4.85
CA ASP A 31 23.71 -10.06 6.07
C ASP A 31 24.39 -8.69 6.00
N GLY A 32 25.64 -8.62 5.59
CA GLY A 32 26.34 -7.36 5.45
C GLY A 32 25.75 -6.43 4.39
N ARG A 33 25.21 -6.97 3.29
CA ARG A 33 24.53 -6.17 2.27
C ARG A 33 23.19 -5.64 2.77
N LEU A 34 22.38 -6.48 3.42
CA LEU A 34 21.10 -6.07 3.98
C LEU A 34 21.29 -4.95 5.02
N ARG A 35 22.23 -5.11 5.96
CA ARG A 35 22.56 -4.06 6.94
C ARG A 35 22.95 -2.75 6.27
N TYR A 36 23.79 -2.82 5.26
CA TYR A 36 24.21 -1.63 4.51
C TYR A 36 23.02 -0.91 3.84
N TRP A 37 22.17 -1.64 3.15
CA TRP A 37 21.02 -1.02 2.48
C TRP A 37 19.96 -0.49 3.45
N ILE A 38 19.63 -1.27 4.48
CA ILE A 38 18.65 -0.84 5.49
C ILE A 38 19.16 0.41 6.20
N SER A 39 20.38 0.36 6.78
CA SER A 39 20.93 1.50 7.51
C SER A 39 21.16 2.74 6.65
N THR A 40 21.44 2.57 5.36
CA THR A 40 21.55 3.70 4.43
C THR A 40 20.20 4.33 4.15
N LEU A 41 19.21 3.51 3.76
CA LEU A 41 17.88 3.99 3.39
C LEU A 41 17.12 4.60 4.57
N SER A 42 17.36 4.13 5.79
CA SER A 42 16.73 4.63 7.02
C SER A 42 17.61 5.61 7.79
N SER A 43 18.64 6.19 7.18
CA SER A 43 19.42 7.24 7.83
C SER A 43 18.75 8.60 7.69
N ASP A 44 19.01 9.52 8.63
CA ASP A 44 18.51 10.90 8.62
C ASP A 44 18.86 11.66 7.34
N GLU A 45 19.95 11.29 6.64
CA GLU A 45 20.31 11.86 5.36
C GLU A 45 19.20 11.68 4.29
N PHE A 46 18.42 10.62 4.43
CA PHE A 46 17.32 10.31 3.51
C PHE A 46 15.98 10.94 3.94
N GLU A 47 15.95 11.73 5.02
CA GLU A 47 14.80 12.56 5.45
C GLU A 47 13.47 11.79 5.44
N GLY A 48 13.48 10.52 5.90
CA GLY A 48 12.28 9.66 5.88
C GLY A 48 11.68 9.43 4.50
N ARG A 49 12.45 9.59 3.43
CA ARG A 49 12.14 9.20 2.04
C ARG A 49 10.83 9.73 1.44
N ALA A 50 10.32 10.87 1.93
CA ALA A 50 9.07 11.40 1.40
C ALA A 50 9.16 11.74 -0.09
N PRO A 51 8.16 11.39 -0.90
CA PRO A 51 8.12 11.74 -2.31
C PRO A 51 8.11 13.26 -2.55
N GLY A 52 9.01 13.73 -3.42
CA GLY A 52 9.11 15.15 -3.75
C GLY A 52 10.07 15.95 -2.87
N THR A 53 10.71 15.33 -1.88
CA THR A 53 11.77 15.92 -1.03
C THR A 53 13.16 15.61 -1.55
N GLU A 54 14.19 16.20 -0.92
CA GLU A 54 15.60 15.88 -1.21
C GLU A 54 15.91 14.43 -0.80
N GLY A 55 15.46 13.97 0.36
CA GLY A 55 15.60 12.59 0.81
C GLY A 55 14.94 11.58 -0.14
N GLY A 56 13.74 11.87 -0.64
CA GLY A 56 13.10 11.06 -1.69
C GLY A 56 13.91 11.04 -3.00
N GLN A 57 14.59 12.14 -3.36
CA GLN A 57 15.48 12.15 -4.53
C GLN A 57 16.74 11.34 -4.32
N LEU A 58 17.34 11.41 -3.12
CA LEU A 58 18.50 10.57 -2.74
C LEU A 58 18.14 9.09 -2.81
N THR A 59 16.98 8.70 -2.27
CA THR A 59 16.48 7.32 -2.30
C THR A 59 16.37 6.78 -3.73
N LYS A 60 15.72 7.52 -4.61
CA LYS A 60 15.57 7.12 -6.03
C LYS A 60 16.93 6.94 -6.71
N ASN A 61 17.87 7.88 -6.47
CA ASN A 61 19.20 7.81 -7.04
C ASN A 61 19.98 6.61 -6.50
N PHE A 62 19.86 6.33 -5.21
CA PHE A 62 20.50 5.20 -4.56
C PHE A 62 20.03 3.86 -5.16
N ILE A 63 18.72 3.64 -5.23
CA ILE A 63 18.13 2.41 -5.78
C ILE A 63 18.52 2.23 -7.26
N SER A 64 18.31 3.27 -8.08
CA SER A 64 18.65 3.19 -9.51
C SER A 64 20.14 2.95 -9.76
N LYS A 65 21.01 3.57 -8.97
CA LYS A 65 22.45 3.34 -9.03
C LYS A 65 22.82 1.90 -8.66
N THR A 66 22.18 1.34 -7.63
CA THR A 66 22.39 -0.05 -7.20
C THR A 66 21.99 -1.02 -8.32
N PHE A 67 20.86 -0.81 -8.99
CA PHE A 67 20.48 -1.62 -10.15
C PHE A 67 21.48 -1.50 -11.30
N GLN A 68 22.01 -0.30 -11.57
CA GLN A 68 23.07 -0.10 -12.58
C GLN A 68 24.36 -0.87 -12.23
N ASP A 69 24.76 -0.85 -10.95
CA ASP A 69 25.96 -1.54 -10.48
C ASP A 69 25.84 -3.06 -10.60
N PHE A 70 24.62 -3.59 -10.60
CA PHE A 70 24.32 -5.00 -10.89
C PHE A 70 24.17 -5.30 -12.38
N ASN A 71 24.38 -4.33 -13.27
CA ASN A 71 24.19 -4.44 -14.71
C ASN A 71 22.79 -4.91 -15.13
N LEU A 72 21.77 -4.46 -14.43
CA LEU A 72 20.37 -4.68 -14.80
C LEU A 72 19.94 -3.63 -15.83
N ASP A 73 19.07 -4.02 -16.75
CA ASP A 73 18.56 -3.12 -17.78
C ASP A 73 17.43 -2.22 -17.24
N PRO A 74 17.36 -0.95 -17.65
CA PRO A 74 16.17 -0.13 -17.38
C PRO A 74 14.98 -0.59 -18.24
N ILE A 75 13.78 -0.08 -17.91
CA ILE A 75 12.60 -0.21 -18.75
C ILE A 75 12.50 1.06 -19.62
N ASP A 76 12.29 0.89 -20.94
CA ASP A 76 12.14 2.00 -21.88
C ASP A 76 13.25 3.08 -21.77
N ASP A 77 14.50 2.63 -21.62
CA ASP A 77 15.70 3.46 -21.49
C ASP A 77 15.79 4.29 -20.19
N SER A 78 14.90 4.08 -19.21
CA SER A 78 14.91 4.77 -17.92
C SER A 78 14.64 3.81 -16.77
N TYR A 79 15.37 3.99 -15.64
CA TYR A 79 15.03 3.33 -14.38
C TYR A 79 13.86 4.03 -13.68
N PHE A 80 13.57 5.28 -14.05
CA PHE A 80 12.52 6.10 -13.45
C PHE A 80 11.26 6.05 -14.33
N LEU A 81 10.17 5.53 -13.76
CA LEU A 81 8.86 5.50 -14.39
C LEU A 81 7.98 6.56 -13.72
N ASP A 82 7.56 7.53 -14.51
CA ASP A 82 6.77 8.67 -14.04
C ASP A 82 5.49 8.25 -13.31
N VAL A 83 5.23 8.85 -12.15
CA VAL A 83 3.97 8.74 -11.40
C VAL A 83 3.46 10.15 -11.10
N PRO A 84 2.64 10.72 -11.98
CA PRO A 84 2.08 12.05 -11.76
C PRO A 84 0.98 11.99 -10.70
N ALA A 85 1.03 12.88 -9.72
CA ALA A 85 0.05 12.96 -8.64
C ALA A 85 -0.52 14.38 -8.47
N SER A 86 -1.70 14.43 -7.88
CA SER A 86 -2.39 15.65 -7.48
C SER A 86 -2.49 15.68 -5.96
N GLU A 87 -2.00 16.74 -5.35
CA GLU A 87 -2.22 17.02 -3.94
C GLU A 87 -3.44 17.93 -3.80
N ILE A 88 -4.42 17.49 -3.04
CA ILE A 88 -5.68 18.20 -2.82
C ILE A 88 -5.82 18.48 -1.34
N THR A 89 -5.78 19.74 -0.95
CA THR A 89 -5.97 20.18 0.43
C THR A 89 -7.33 20.83 0.58
N LEU A 90 -8.16 20.27 1.46
CA LEU A 90 -9.47 20.84 1.80
C LEU A 90 -9.26 22.15 2.59
N LYS A 91 -10.00 23.22 2.23
CA LYS A 91 -9.96 24.50 2.97
C LYS A 91 -11.02 24.51 4.06
N ASP A 92 -10.78 25.25 5.14
CA ASP A 92 -11.69 25.43 6.29
C ASP A 92 -13.07 25.99 5.91
N SER A 93 -13.17 26.63 4.73
CA SER A 93 -14.44 27.13 4.19
C SER A 93 -15.37 26.03 3.68
N SER A 94 -14.87 24.81 3.55
CA SER A 94 -15.65 23.66 3.12
C SER A 94 -16.62 23.22 4.22
N TYR A 95 -17.78 22.68 3.83
CA TYR A 95 -18.75 22.20 4.80
C TYR A 95 -19.61 21.07 4.21
N LEU A 96 -20.18 20.29 5.11
CA LEU A 96 -21.18 19.27 4.84
C LEU A 96 -22.41 19.52 5.73
N THR A 97 -23.59 19.50 5.13
CA THR A 97 -24.87 19.67 5.81
C THR A 97 -25.79 18.51 5.47
N LEU A 98 -26.33 17.86 6.48
CA LEU A 98 -27.46 16.95 6.36
C LEU A 98 -28.75 17.70 6.68
N SER A 99 -29.77 17.54 5.85
CA SER A 99 -31.04 18.22 5.99
C SER A 99 -32.17 17.23 6.02
N PHE A 100 -33.03 17.30 7.04
CA PHE A 100 -34.24 16.49 7.10
C PHE A 100 -35.49 17.37 7.02
N ARG A 101 -36.24 17.24 5.93
CA ARG A 101 -37.45 18.02 5.65
C ARG A 101 -37.26 19.53 5.83
N GLY A 102 -36.09 20.04 5.40
CA GLY A 102 -35.73 21.45 5.47
C GLY A 102 -35.16 21.93 6.82
N ASN A 103 -34.90 21.00 7.76
CA ASN A 103 -34.16 21.30 8.98
C ASN A 103 -32.70 20.93 8.75
N ASP A 104 -31.85 21.93 8.60
CA ASP A 104 -30.45 21.80 8.29
C ASP A 104 -29.63 21.53 9.57
N ARG A 105 -28.73 20.56 9.49
CA ARG A 105 -27.69 20.30 10.48
C ARG A 105 -26.31 20.35 9.78
N LYS A 106 -25.56 21.42 10.03
CA LYS A 106 -24.16 21.48 9.60
C LYS A 106 -23.35 20.52 10.47
N MET A 107 -22.59 19.63 9.83
CA MET A 107 -21.80 18.62 10.50
C MET A 107 -20.46 19.22 10.97
N ILE A 108 -19.96 18.73 12.10
CA ILE A 108 -18.67 19.12 12.67
C ILE A 108 -17.60 18.23 12.01
N THR A 109 -16.74 18.85 11.20
CA THR A 109 -15.63 18.14 10.54
C THR A 109 -14.58 17.75 11.58
N GLY A 110 -14.07 16.51 11.49
CA GLY A 110 -13.19 15.87 12.44
C GLY A 110 -13.98 15.05 13.47
N ASP A 111 -14.86 15.68 14.23
CA ASP A 111 -15.58 15.01 15.31
C ASP A 111 -16.75 14.13 14.81
N GLU A 112 -17.61 14.63 13.92
CA GLU A 112 -18.81 13.94 13.45
C GLU A 112 -18.65 13.27 12.09
N VAL A 113 -17.92 13.95 11.19
CA VAL A 113 -17.64 13.51 9.82
C VAL A 113 -16.24 13.91 9.41
N VAL A 114 -15.65 13.14 8.50
CA VAL A 114 -14.54 13.59 7.66
C VAL A 114 -14.94 13.44 6.21
N PHE A 115 -14.46 14.33 5.35
CA PHE A 115 -14.75 14.26 3.92
C PHE A 115 -13.67 14.98 3.10
N TRP A 116 -13.52 14.56 1.86
CA TRP A 116 -12.68 15.21 0.87
C TRP A 116 -13.14 14.88 -0.55
N THR A 117 -12.35 15.19 -1.54
CA THR A 117 -12.64 14.85 -2.94
C THR A 117 -11.37 14.41 -3.66
N LYS A 118 -11.48 13.37 -4.49
CA LYS A 118 -10.45 12.98 -5.46
C LYS A 118 -10.56 13.75 -6.78
N GLN A 119 -11.53 14.68 -6.89
CA GLN A 119 -11.64 15.56 -8.04
C GLN A 119 -10.71 16.77 -7.89
N ALA A 120 -9.62 16.83 -8.68
CA ALA A 120 -8.59 17.88 -8.62
C ALA A 120 -9.10 19.21 -9.15
N ARG A 121 -10.07 19.81 -8.42
CA ARG A 121 -10.71 21.09 -8.76
C ARG A 121 -10.78 21.98 -7.54
N ASP A 122 -10.60 23.29 -7.73
CA ASP A 122 -10.63 24.28 -6.64
C ASP A 122 -11.98 24.36 -5.93
N TYR A 123 -13.06 24.02 -6.62
CA TYR A 123 -14.42 24.10 -6.08
C TYR A 123 -15.31 22.99 -6.62
N ARG A 124 -16.04 22.35 -5.70
CA ARG A 124 -17.11 21.40 -6.01
C ARG A 124 -18.32 21.68 -5.13
N LYS A 125 -19.49 21.30 -5.61
CA LYS A 125 -20.76 21.51 -4.89
C LYS A 125 -21.72 20.37 -5.11
N ILE A 126 -22.38 19.98 -4.02
CA ILE A 126 -23.56 19.11 -4.00
C ILE A 126 -24.70 19.91 -3.40
N ARG A 127 -25.89 19.87 -3.99
CA ARG A 127 -27.06 20.56 -3.49
C ARG A 127 -28.22 19.60 -3.38
N ASP A 128 -28.78 19.49 -2.15
CA ASP A 128 -30.00 18.76 -1.83
C ASP A 128 -30.06 17.35 -2.45
N SER A 129 -28.92 16.64 -2.42
CA SER A 129 -28.78 15.30 -2.95
C SER A 129 -29.54 14.31 -2.06
N ASP A 130 -30.51 13.59 -2.60
CA ASP A 130 -31.25 12.55 -1.88
C ASP A 130 -30.29 11.52 -1.30
N VAL A 131 -30.51 11.14 -0.03
CA VAL A 131 -29.69 10.12 0.64
C VAL A 131 -30.34 8.74 0.47
N VAL A 132 -29.53 7.79 -0.01
CA VAL A 132 -29.93 6.39 -0.24
C VAL A 132 -29.08 5.48 0.64
N PHE A 133 -29.72 4.61 1.41
CA PHE A 133 -29.02 3.55 2.14
C PHE A 133 -28.80 2.36 1.19
N VAL A 134 -27.55 1.97 1.01
CA VAL A 134 -27.14 0.91 0.07
C VAL A 134 -26.52 -0.30 0.79
N GLY A 135 -26.87 -0.52 2.07
CA GLY A 135 -26.32 -1.63 2.84
C GLY A 135 -24.80 -1.58 2.87
N TYR A 136 -24.16 -2.66 2.44
CA TYR A 136 -22.70 -2.71 2.31
C TYR A 136 -22.17 -2.13 0.98
N GLY A 137 -23.05 -1.74 0.06
CA GLY A 137 -22.67 -1.14 -1.23
C GLY A 137 -21.87 -2.08 -2.13
N ILE A 138 -22.22 -3.36 -2.14
CA ILE A 138 -21.45 -4.42 -2.81
C ILE A 138 -22.16 -4.89 -4.09
N VAL A 139 -21.36 -5.10 -5.14
CA VAL A 139 -21.73 -5.83 -6.36
C VAL A 139 -20.72 -6.96 -6.54
N ALA A 140 -21.10 -8.19 -6.15
CA ALA A 140 -20.27 -9.38 -6.15
C ALA A 140 -21.01 -10.54 -6.83
N PRO A 141 -20.87 -10.70 -8.17
CA PRO A 141 -21.60 -11.72 -8.93
C PRO A 141 -21.31 -13.15 -8.47
N GLU A 142 -20.08 -13.46 -8.03
CA GLU A 142 -19.67 -14.78 -7.55
C GLU A 142 -20.38 -15.19 -6.25
N TYR A 143 -20.81 -14.21 -5.42
CA TYR A 143 -21.67 -14.42 -4.25
C TYR A 143 -23.15 -14.29 -4.59
N ASN A 144 -23.50 -13.96 -5.85
CA ASN A 144 -24.86 -13.58 -6.28
C ASN A 144 -25.41 -12.47 -5.37
N TRP A 145 -24.61 -11.41 -5.18
CA TRP A 145 -24.89 -10.28 -4.30
C TRP A 145 -24.85 -8.97 -5.08
N ASN A 146 -25.90 -8.15 -4.94
CA ASN A 146 -25.94 -6.82 -5.55
C ASN A 146 -26.81 -5.87 -4.73
N ASP A 147 -26.18 -5.04 -3.90
CA ASP A 147 -26.87 -4.08 -3.04
C ASP A 147 -27.53 -2.94 -3.82
N TYR A 148 -27.09 -2.68 -5.06
CA TYR A 148 -27.63 -1.63 -5.91
C TYR A 148 -28.75 -2.10 -6.85
N GLU A 149 -29.16 -3.37 -6.78
CA GLU A 149 -30.14 -3.91 -7.72
C GLU A 149 -31.49 -3.18 -7.61
N GLY A 150 -31.99 -2.70 -8.76
CA GLY A 150 -33.30 -2.04 -8.88
C GLY A 150 -33.34 -0.59 -8.38
N VAL A 151 -32.24 0.02 -7.96
CA VAL A 151 -32.17 1.40 -7.48
C VAL A 151 -31.22 2.25 -8.31
N ASP A 152 -31.70 3.38 -8.81
CA ASP A 152 -30.88 4.39 -9.46
C ASP A 152 -30.32 5.36 -8.42
N VAL A 153 -28.99 5.33 -8.22
CA VAL A 153 -28.27 6.23 -7.29
C VAL A 153 -27.53 7.35 -8.01
N LYS A 154 -27.72 7.48 -9.32
CA LYS A 154 -27.04 8.51 -10.11
C LYS A 154 -27.34 9.92 -9.60
N GLY A 155 -26.27 10.65 -9.27
CA GLY A 155 -26.35 12.01 -8.72
C GLY A 155 -26.85 12.08 -7.27
N LYS A 156 -27.05 10.94 -6.59
CA LYS A 156 -27.48 10.86 -5.20
C LYS A 156 -26.32 10.65 -4.25
N THR A 157 -26.57 10.82 -2.96
CA THR A 157 -25.64 10.46 -1.89
C THR A 157 -25.94 9.04 -1.42
N VAL A 158 -24.92 8.18 -1.36
CA VAL A 158 -25.08 6.85 -0.78
C VAL A 158 -24.47 6.78 0.61
N VAL A 159 -25.18 6.12 1.54
CA VAL A 159 -24.69 5.77 2.89
C VAL A 159 -24.44 4.28 2.92
N ILE A 160 -23.22 3.90 3.33
CA ILE A 160 -22.64 2.57 3.14
C ILE A 160 -22.10 2.06 4.47
N LEU A 161 -22.38 0.82 4.82
CA LEU A 161 -21.77 0.14 5.96
C LEU A 161 -20.33 -0.28 5.59
N ILE A 162 -19.39 -0.11 6.53
CA ILE A 162 -18.02 -0.61 6.38
C ILE A 162 -17.98 -2.13 6.48
N ASN A 163 -16.95 -2.76 5.92
CA ASN A 163 -16.73 -4.19 5.83
C ASN A 163 -17.78 -4.90 4.93
N ASP A 164 -18.07 -6.17 5.13
CA ASP A 164 -18.96 -6.98 4.31
C ASP A 164 -19.89 -7.88 5.16
N PRO A 165 -20.93 -8.48 4.57
CA PRO A 165 -21.88 -9.34 5.31
C PRO A 165 -21.23 -10.58 5.94
N GLY A 166 -20.09 -11.03 5.43
CA GLY A 166 -19.34 -12.16 6.00
C GLY A 166 -18.82 -11.84 7.39
N PHE A 167 -18.18 -10.67 7.54
CA PHE A 167 -17.70 -10.19 8.83
C PHE A 167 -18.79 -10.17 9.90
N ALA A 168 -19.93 -9.56 9.58
CA ALA A 168 -21.04 -9.43 10.52
C ALA A 168 -21.69 -10.78 10.90
N THR A 169 -21.70 -11.76 9.98
CA THR A 169 -22.35 -13.06 10.20
C THR A 169 -21.43 -14.17 10.62
N GLY A 170 -20.10 -14.06 10.38
CA GLY A 170 -19.10 -15.09 10.60
C GLY A 170 -19.26 -16.33 9.71
N LYS A 171 -20.09 -16.27 8.66
CA LYS A 171 -20.39 -17.42 7.80
C LYS A 171 -19.31 -17.58 6.72
N LEU A 172 -18.45 -18.59 6.82
CA LEU A 172 -17.34 -18.83 5.88
C LEU A 172 -17.73 -18.88 4.39
N ARG A 173 -18.97 -19.29 4.07
CA ARG A 173 -19.45 -19.34 2.68
C ARG A 173 -19.97 -17.99 2.17
N LEU A 174 -19.96 -16.97 3.00
CA LEU A 174 -20.41 -15.63 2.67
C LEU A 174 -19.23 -14.69 2.90
N PHE A 175 -18.63 -14.15 1.84
CA PHE A 175 -17.48 -13.25 1.88
C PHE A 175 -16.36 -13.73 2.84
N ASN A 176 -16.03 -15.01 2.79
CA ASN A 176 -14.97 -15.65 3.60
C ASN A 176 -15.13 -15.48 5.14
N GLY A 177 -16.37 -15.28 5.62
CA GLY A 177 -16.64 -15.12 7.04
C GLY A 177 -16.04 -13.83 7.60
N ARG A 178 -15.29 -13.91 8.69
CA ARG A 178 -14.70 -12.71 9.30
C ARG A 178 -13.46 -12.18 8.57
N SER A 179 -12.84 -12.95 7.69
CA SER A 179 -11.73 -12.47 6.88
C SER A 179 -12.22 -11.40 5.92
N MET A 180 -11.59 -10.23 5.92
CA MET A 180 -11.99 -9.15 5.03
C MET A 180 -11.78 -9.55 3.57
N THR A 181 -12.78 -9.30 2.72
CA THR A 181 -12.63 -9.39 1.27
C THR A 181 -12.35 -8.01 0.67
N TYR A 182 -12.02 -7.93 -0.62
CA TYR A 182 -11.91 -6.64 -1.32
C TYR A 182 -13.19 -5.79 -1.18
N TYR A 183 -14.35 -6.45 -1.19
CA TYR A 183 -15.65 -5.80 -1.00
C TYR A 183 -15.81 -5.14 0.37
N GLY A 184 -15.11 -5.63 1.40
CA GLY A 184 -15.10 -5.05 2.74
C GLY A 184 -14.28 -3.77 2.87
N ARG A 185 -13.35 -3.52 1.95
CA ARG A 185 -12.45 -2.36 1.99
C ARG A 185 -13.19 -1.05 1.71
N TRP A 186 -12.83 0.00 2.45
CA TRP A 186 -13.39 1.33 2.26
C TRP A 186 -13.12 1.90 0.86
N THR A 187 -11.97 1.60 0.26
CA THR A 187 -11.63 1.99 -1.11
C THR A 187 -12.64 1.45 -2.11
N TYR A 188 -13.01 0.16 -1.98
CA TYR A 188 -14.02 -0.45 -2.84
C TYR A 188 -15.37 0.29 -2.75
N LYS A 189 -15.77 0.72 -1.54
CA LYS A 189 -17.06 1.40 -1.34
C LYS A 189 -17.16 2.68 -2.17
N PHE A 190 -16.07 3.47 -2.19
CA PHE A 190 -16.01 4.69 -3.00
C PHE A 190 -15.92 4.39 -4.49
N GLU A 191 -15.14 3.39 -4.87
CA GLU A 191 -15.02 2.95 -6.26
C GLU A 191 -16.37 2.46 -6.80
N GLU A 192 -17.10 1.63 -6.04
CA GLU A 192 -18.39 1.12 -6.49
C GLU A 192 -19.45 2.22 -6.53
N ALA A 193 -19.52 3.09 -5.54
CA ALA A 193 -20.41 4.25 -5.57
C ALA A 193 -20.18 5.12 -6.81
N ALA A 194 -18.91 5.32 -7.21
CA ALA A 194 -18.55 6.04 -8.42
C ALA A 194 -19.00 5.28 -9.68
N ARG A 195 -18.80 3.97 -9.77
CA ARG A 195 -19.28 3.12 -10.88
C ARG A 195 -20.80 3.18 -11.04
N GLN A 196 -21.51 3.29 -9.93
CA GLN A 196 -22.98 3.45 -9.90
C GLN A 196 -23.45 4.90 -10.17
N GLY A 197 -22.49 5.84 -10.31
CA GLY A 197 -22.77 7.25 -10.64
C GLY A 197 -23.26 8.09 -9.47
N ALA A 198 -23.03 7.70 -8.24
CA ALA A 198 -23.35 8.50 -7.07
C ALA A 198 -22.61 9.84 -7.05
N ALA A 199 -23.21 10.89 -6.51
CA ALA A 199 -22.58 12.19 -6.32
C ALA A 199 -21.68 12.22 -5.07
N ALA A 200 -22.10 11.53 -4.01
CA ALA A 200 -21.36 11.40 -2.77
C ALA A 200 -21.47 9.98 -2.22
N ALA A 201 -20.44 9.55 -1.52
CA ALA A 201 -20.44 8.31 -0.78
C ALA A 201 -19.96 8.57 0.65
N ILE A 202 -20.77 8.16 1.63
CA ILE A 202 -20.52 8.32 3.05
C ILE A 202 -20.48 6.93 3.69
N ILE A 203 -19.31 6.53 4.18
CA ILE A 203 -19.14 5.27 4.91
C ILE A 203 -19.46 5.50 6.38
N VAL A 204 -20.23 4.59 6.97
CA VAL A 204 -20.49 4.60 8.41
C VAL A 204 -19.33 3.90 9.12
N HIS A 205 -18.69 4.61 10.03
CA HIS A 205 -17.60 4.07 10.81
C HIS A 205 -18.13 3.36 12.06
N GLU A 206 -17.75 2.09 12.20
CA GLU A 206 -17.85 1.28 13.42
C GLU A 206 -16.47 0.69 13.68
N GLU A 207 -15.94 0.78 14.90
CA GLU A 207 -14.55 0.43 15.23
C GLU A 207 -14.20 -1.03 14.92
N GLU A 208 -15.04 -1.99 15.34
CA GLU A 208 -14.76 -3.41 15.13
C GLU A 208 -14.76 -3.79 13.64
N PRO A 209 -15.77 -3.43 12.82
CA PRO A 209 -15.76 -3.71 11.38
C PRO A 209 -14.70 -2.93 10.61
N ALA A 210 -14.33 -1.72 11.03
CA ALA A 210 -13.28 -0.92 10.40
C ALA A 210 -11.88 -1.45 10.74
N ALA A 211 -11.73 -2.12 11.89
CA ALA A 211 -10.48 -2.59 12.48
C ALA A 211 -9.55 -1.48 13.01
N TYR A 212 -10.09 -0.28 13.22
CA TYR A 212 -9.37 0.87 13.80
C TYR A 212 -10.35 1.88 14.42
N PRO A 213 -9.91 2.67 15.42
CA PRO A 213 -10.75 3.70 16.03
C PRO A 213 -10.98 4.90 15.10
N TRP A 214 -11.99 5.73 15.44
CA TRP A 214 -12.30 6.94 14.68
C TRP A 214 -11.13 7.90 14.53
N SER A 215 -10.26 7.99 15.53
CA SER A 215 -9.08 8.88 15.48
C SER A 215 -8.16 8.58 14.30
N VAL A 216 -8.07 7.33 13.85
CA VAL A 216 -7.32 6.98 12.64
C VAL A 216 -7.96 7.62 11.41
N VAL A 217 -9.29 7.53 11.26
CA VAL A 217 -10.00 8.17 10.15
C VAL A 217 -9.84 9.69 10.21
N GLU A 218 -10.02 10.28 11.40
CA GLU A 218 -9.89 11.73 11.62
C GLU A 218 -8.50 12.23 11.21
N ASN A 219 -7.45 11.59 11.70
CA ASN A 219 -6.08 12.03 11.44
C ASN A 219 -5.65 11.79 9.98
N SER A 220 -6.03 10.64 9.40
CA SER A 220 -5.65 10.30 8.02
C SER A 220 -6.32 11.17 6.96
N TRP A 221 -7.44 11.83 7.28
CA TRP A 221 -8.21 12.64 6.32
C TRP A 221 -8.06 14.15 6.54
N GLN A 222 -7.14 14.55 7.42
CA GLN A 222 -6.75 15.94 7.61
C GLN A 222 -5.56 16.30 6.72
N GLY A 223 -5.42 17.60 6.43
CA GLY A 223 -4.29 18.10 5.66
C GLY A 223 -4.32 17.75 4.17
N PRO A 224 -3.16 17.78 3.52
CA PRO A 224 -3.00 17.44 2.11
C PRO A 224 -3.25 15.95 1.86
N GLN A 225 -4.04 15.64 0.84
CA GLN A 225 -4.29 14.27 0.39
C GLN A 225 -3.78 14.11 -1.04
N LEU A 226 -3.20 12.96 -1.35
CA LEU A 226 -2.70 12.66 -2.68
C LEU A 226 -3.66 11.72 -3.45
N ASP A 227 -3.75 11.91 -4.75
CA ASP A 227 -4.32 10.96 -5.70
C ASP A 227 -3.56 11.05 -7.03
N LEU A 228 -3.70 10.05 -7.88
CA LEU A 228 -3.11 10.09 -9.23
C LEU A 228 -3.65 11.30 -10.01
N GLN A 229 -2.78 11.95 -10.73
CA GLN A 229 -3.20 12.96 -11.71
C GLN A 229 -3.99 12.28 -12.83
N ARG A 230 -5.18 12.80 -13.13
CA ARG A 230 -6.09 12.27 -14.14
C ARG A 230 -6.41 13.35 -15.17
N ASP A 231 -6.49 12.97 -16.45
CA ASP A 231 -6.80 13.91 -17.55
C ASP A 231 -8.18 14.56 -17.37
N ASP A 232 -9.15 13.82 -16.83
CA ASP A 232 -10.50 14.30 -16.55
C ASP A 232 -10.63 15.04 -15.21
N LEU A 233 -9.50 15.21 -14.48
CA LEU A 233 -9.43 15.79 -13.13
C LEU A 233 -10.26 14.99 -12.11
N GLY A 234 -10.36 13.67 -12.25
CA GLY A 234 -11.11 12.79 -11.37
C GLY A 234 -12.63 12.83 -11.57
N ALA A 235 -13.10 13.20 -12.76
CA ALA A 235 -14.54 13.24 -13.04
C ALA A 235 -15.22 11.86 -12.98
N ASP A 236 -14.45 10.77 -13.06
CA ASP A 236 -14.86 9.39 -12.87
C ASP A 236 -15.07 9.01 -11.38
N ARG A 237 -14.71 9.90 -10.45
CA ARG A 237 -14.88 9.72 -8.99
C ARG A 237 -16.14 10.43 -8.49
N VAL A 238 -16.66 10.01 -7.34
CA VAL A 238 -17.70 10.77 -6.66
C VAL A 238 -17.21 12.19 -6.32
N ILE A 239 -18.12 13.15 -6.24
CA ILE A 239 -17.75 14.54 -5.89
C ILE A 239 -17.25 14.62 -4.45
N LEU A 240 -17.79 13.78 -3.56
CA LEU A 240 -17.44 13.76 -2.15
C LEU A 240 -17.30 12.31 -1.68
N GLU A 241 -16.14 11.99 -1.15
CA GLU A 241 -15.86 10.79 -0.35
C GLU A 241 -15.87 11.19 1.13
N GLY A 242 -16.51 10.43 2.00
CA GLY A 242 -16.56 10.79 3.41
C GLY A 242 -16.87 9.63 4.34
N TRP A 243 -16.63 9.88 5.62
CA TRP A 243 -16.99 8.99 6.72
C TRP A 243 -17.88 9.74 7.70
N ILE A 244 -18.79 9.02 8.33
CA ILE A 244 -19.63 9.50 9.42
C ILE A 244 -19.57 8.52 10.59
N ARG A 245 -19.46 9.01 11.82
CA ARG A 245 -19.56 8.15 12.99
C ARG A 245 -20.94 7.48 13.04
N ASP A 246 -20.99 6.24 13.48
CA ASP A 246 -22.23 5.50 13.71
C ASP A 246 -23.18 6.23 14.65
N SER A 247 -22.66 6.77 15.77
CA SER A 247 -23.41 7.57 16.73
C SER A 247 -24.02 8.82 16.10
N THR A 248 -23.25 9.53 15.26
CA THR A 248 -23.73 10.72 14.54
C THR A 248 -24.83 10.37 13.54
N LEU A 249 -24.64 9.29 12.78
CA LEU A 249 -25.68 8.82 11.86
C LEU A 249 -26.94 8.43 12.61
N ASN A 250 -26.82 7.69 13.73
CA ASN A 250 -27.95 7.31 14.56
C ASN A 250 -28.75 8.53 15.06
N ASP A 251 -28.05 9.59 15.48
CA ASP A 251 -28.68 10.85 15.88
C ASP A 251 -29.47 11.48 14.72
N VAL A 252 -28.92 11.49 13.51
CA VAL A 252 -29.61 11.99 12.31
C VAL A 252 -30.84 11.13 11.99
N LEU A 253 -30.72 9.81 12.06
CA LEU A 253 -31.81 8.88 11.77
C LEU A 253 -32.97 8.97 12.74
N ASN A 254 -32.74 9.30 14.02
CA ASN A 254 -33.77 9.49 15.02
C ASN A 254 -34.86 10.51 14.60
N PHE A 255 -34.50 11.48 13.73
CA PHE A 255 -35.48 12.43 13.17
C PHE A 255 -36.21 11.90 11.95
N THR A 256 -35.71 10.84 11.31
CA THR A 256 -36.26 10.31 10.05
C THR A 256 -37.27 9.19 10.24
N GLY A 257 -37.31 8.59 11.43
CA GLY A 257 -38.11 7.40 11.74
C GLY A 257 -37.42 6.09 11.33
N PHE A 258 -36.18 6.14 10.89
CA PHE A 258 -35.31 4.97 10.72
C PHE A 258 -34.51 4.71 12.00
N ASN A 259 -34.08 3.46 12.18
CA ASN A 259 -33.22 3.04 13.28
C ASN A 259 -31.98 2.38 12.72
N TYR A 260 -30.80 2.79 13.19
CA TYR A 260 -29.54 2.33 12.64
C TYR A 260 -29.33 0.81 12.77
N ASP A 261 -29.67 0.23 13.93
CA ASP A 261 -29.54 -1.22 14.12
C ASP A 261 -30.44 -2.01 13.17
N SER A 262 -31.69 -1.52 12.95
CA SER A 262 -32.58 -2.12 11.96
C SER A 262 -32.03 -2.01 10.54
N LEU A 263 -31.34 -0.93 10.20
CA LEU A 263 -30.67 -0.80 8.89
C LEU A 263 -29.55 -1.84 8.74
N LYS A 264 -28.78 -2.10 9.78
CA LYS A 264 -27.73 -3.15 9.77
C LYS A 264 -28.35 -4.54 9.60
N GLU A 265 -29.41 -4.84 10.34
CA GLU A 265 -30.09 -6.14 10.26
C GLU A 265 -30.62 -6.44 8.85
N ILE A 266 -31.34 -5.50 8.24
CA ILE A 266 -31.88 -5.71 6.89
C ILE A 266 -30.80 -5.78 5.81
N ALA A 267 -29.66 -5.10 5.99
CA ALA A 267 -28.52 -5.15 5.06
C ALA A 267 -27.87 -6.54 5.00
N LEU A 268 -28.09 -7.41 5.98
CA LEU A 268 -27.61 -8.80 6.00
C LEU A 268 -28.53 -9.78 5.26
N GLU A 269 -29.71 -9.34 4.88
CA GLU A 269 -30.66 -10.19 4.17
C GLU A 269 -30.25 -10.30 2.68
N LYS A 270 -30.22 -11.52 2.15
CA LYS A 270 -29.93 -11.75 0.73
C LYS A 270 -30.94 -11.07 -0.22
N THR A 271 -32.11 -10.73 0.28
CA THR A 271 -33.18 -10.01 -0.44
C THR A 271 -33.09 -8.50 -0.26
N PHE A 272 -32.04 -8.00 0.37
CA PHE A 272 -31.82 -6.57 0.54
C PHE A 272 -31.82 -5.87 -0.84
N SER A 273 -32.41 -4.71 -0.88
CA SER A 273 -32.31 -3.77 -2.00
C SER A 273 -32.20 -2.37 -1.43
N ALA A 274 -31.32 -1.57 -1.98
CA ALA A 274 -31.13 -0.19 -1.56
C ALA A 274 -32.44 0.61 -1.60
N PHE A 275 -32.59 1.59 -0.71
CA PHE A 275 -33.77 2.44 -0.65
C PHE A 275 -33.45 3.86 -0.16
N PRO A 276 -34.21 4.87 -0.59
CA PRO A 276 -34.00 6.24 -0.15
C PRO A 276 -34.38 6.42 1.33
N LEU A 277 -33.57 7.13 2.10
CA LEU A 277 -33.90 7.65 3.43
C LEU A 277 -34.77 8.91 3.25
N ARG A 278 -36.04 8.70 2.99
CA ARG A 278 -36.98 9.73 2.51
C ARG A 278 -36.99 10.98 3.37
N GLY A 279 -36.74 12.12 2.74
CA GLY A 279 -36.71 13.44 3.35
C GLY A 279 -35.36 13.82 3.91
N LEU A 280 -34.36 12.94 3.83
CA LEU A 280 -32.95 13.23 4.15
C LEU A 280 -32.20 13.60 2.88
N THR A 281 -31.52 14.73 2.90
CA THR A 281 -30.66 15.20 1.80
C THR A 281 -29.29 15.63 2.32
N LEU A 282 -28.29 15.63 1.41
CA LEU A 282 -26.95 16.14 1.67
C LEU A 282 -26.67 17.34 0.77
N SER A 283 -26.13 18.39 1.37
CA SER A 283 -25.53 19.52 0.66
C SER A 283 -24.11 19.75 1.13
N SER A 284 -23.20 20.09 0.20
CA SER A 284 -21.81 20.36 0.52
C SER A 284 -21.24 21.40 -0.43
N GLU A 285 -20.39 22.28 0.09
CA GLU A 285 -19.46 23.08 -0.71
C GLU A 285 -18.04 22.69 -0.32
N ILE A 286 -17.25 22.30 -1.31
CA ILE A 286 -15.90 21.80 -1.17
C ILE A 286 -14.98 22.83 -1.86
N HIS A 287 -14.13 23.48 -1.08
CA HIS A 287 -13.12 24.42 -1.53
C HIS A 287 -11.75 23.81 -1.32
N ASN A 288 -10.96 23.67 -2.37
CA ASN A 288 -9.66 23.02 -2.33
C ASN A 288 -8.53 23.99 -2.70
N LYS A 289 -7.33 23.61 -2.29
CA LYS A 289 -6.07 24.00 -2.92
C LYS A 289 -5.55 22.77 -3.63
N VAL A 290 -5.27 22.89 -4.93
CA VAL A 290 -4.73 21.78 -5.74
C VAL A 290 -3.29 22.12 -6.13
N ARG A 291 -2.38 21.17 -5.92
CA ARG A 291 -1.01 21.20 -6.45
C ARG A 291 -0.76 19.91 -7.24
N TYR A 292 0.15 19.98 -8.19
CA TYR A 292 0.60 18.81 -8.93
C TYR A 292 2.03 18.51 -8.55
N LEU A 293 2.35 17.23 -8.42
CA LEU A 293 3.69 16.75 -8.12
C LEU A 293 4.03 15.55 -9.01
N GLN A 294 5.31 15.29 -9.15
CA GLN A 294 5.83 14.19 -9.90
C GLN A 294 6.65 13.30 -8.98
N SER A 295 6.28 12.04 -8.85
CA SER A 295 7.12 11.01 -8.24
C SER A 295 7.48 9.95 -9.27
N HIS A 296 8.20 8.90 -8.88
CA HIS A 296 8.68 7.87 -9.81
C HIS A 296 8.69 6.50 -9.11
N ASN A 297 8.15 5.50 -9.78
CA ASN A 297 8.57 4.13 -9.50
C ASN A 297 9.98 3.92 -10.08
N ILE A 298 10.77 3.07 -9.45
CA ILE A 298 12.10 2.72 -9.95
C ILE A 298 12.05 1.25 -10.36
N ALA A 299 12.40 0.99 -11.62
CA ALA A 299 12.30 -0.36 -12.16
C ALA A 299 13.57 -0.78 -12.90
N ALA A 300 13.90 -2.06 -12.77
CA ALA A 300 15.01 -2.70 -13.49
C ALA A 300 14.62 -4.12 -13.91
N VAL A 301 15.25 -4.60 -14.97
CA VAL A 301 14.98 -5.94 -15.51
C VAL A 301 16.30 -6.68 -15.74
N LYS A 302 16.36 -7.92 -15.26
CA LYS A 302 17.30 -8.93 -15.73
C LYS A 302 16.61 -9.71 -16.85
N LYS A 303 17.06 -9.53 -18.08
CA LYS A 303 16.46 -10.21 -19.24
C LYS A 303 16.67 -11.72 -19.22
N GLY A 304 15.60 -12.45 -19.47
CA GLY A 304 15.61 -13.89 -19.66
C GLY A 304 16.20 -14.29 -21.03
N ILE A 305 16.68 -15.52 -21.13
CA ILE A 305 17.34 -16.04 -22.34
C ILE A 305 16.31 -16.58 -23.34
N SER A 306 15.37 -17.40 -22.86
CA SER A 306 14.43 -18.16 -23.73
C SER A 306 13.07 -17.48 -23.86
N ASN A 307 12.57 -16.89 -22.79
CA ASN A 307 11.26 -16.25 -22.68
C ASN A 307 11.38 -14.82 -22.11
N PRO A 308 12.07 -13.89 -22.81
CA PRO A 308 12.38 -12.57 -22.28
C PRO A 308 11.15 -11.68 -22.06
N ASP A 309 10.01 -12.01 -22.64
CA ASP A 309 8.75 -11.28 -22.49
C ASP A 309 7.85 -11.85 -21.36
N GLU A 310 8.30 -12.88 -20.64
CA GLU A 310 7.64 -13.43 -19.45
C GLU A 310 8.41 -12.99 -18.20
N TYR A 311 7.70 -12.53 -17.16
CA TYR A 311 8.34 -11.86 -16.03
C TYR A 311 7.99 -12.50 -14.69
N ILE A 312 8.99 -12.61 -13.82
CA ILE A 312 8.83 -12.77 -12.36
C ILE A 312 9.04 -11.38 -11.76
N LEU A 313 8.09 -10.89 -10.97
CA LEU A 313 8.09 -9.55 -10.40
C LEU A 313 8.43 -9.56 -8.91
N PHE A 314 9.38 -8.72 -8.50
CA PHE A 314 9.64 -8.39 -7.09
C PHE A 314 9.28 -6.93 -6.85
N MET A 315 8.54 -6.65 -5.77
CA MET A 315 8.14 -5.28 -5.45
C MET A 315 8.25 -4.96 -3.97
N ALA A 316 8.57 -3.70 -3.68
CA ALA A 316 8.52 -3.05 -2.38
C ALA A 316 8.32 -1.56 -2.57
N HIS A 317 7.71 -0.85 -1.62
CA HIS A 317 7.67 0.60 -1.71
C HIS A 317 8.95 1.22 -1.13
N TRP A 318 9.38 2.34 -1.75
CA TRP A 318 10.59 3.03 -1.33
C TRP A 318 10.31 4.30 -0.53
N ASP A 319 9.11 4.85 -0.64
CA ASP A 319 8.69 6.05 0.08
C ASP A 319 8.32 5.75 1.53
N HIS A 320 8.41 6.79 2.36
CA HIS A 320 7.85 6.80 3.69
C HIS A 320 7.36 8.22 4.02
N LEU A 321 7.05 8.50 5.28
CA LEU A 321 6.26 9.67 5.68
C LEU A 321 7.07 10.96 5.78
N GLY A 322 8.41 10.90 5.79
CA GLY A 322 9.28 12.06 5.82
C GLY A 322 9.44 12.69 7.19
N GLU A 323 9.49 14.01 7.26
CA GLU A 323 9.59 14.77 8.49
C GLU A 323 8.22 15.25 8.98
N ILE A 324 7.99 15.15 10.29
CA ILE A 324 6.84 15.76 10.96
C ILE A 324 7.18 17.14 11.50
N ASP A 325 6.22 18.06 11.50
CA ASP A 325 6.35 19.35 12.18
C ASP A 325 6.41 19.12 13.70
N SER A 326 7.62 18.96 14.25
CA SER A 326 7.80 18.83 15.71
C SER A 326 7.58 20.18 16.39
N ALA A 327 6.85 20.17 17.50
CA ALA A 327 6.63 21.38 18.31
C ALA A 327 7.90 21.87 19.04
N GLN A 328 8.93 21.03 19.13
CA GLN A 328 10.19 21.29 19.82
C GLN A 328 11.38 20.99 18.89
N PRO A 329 12.25 21.95 18.61
CA PRO A 329 13.41 21.76 17.71
C PRO A 329 14.48 20.77 18.21
N SER A 330 14.31 20.18 19.40
CA SER A 330 15.24 19.24 20.02
C SER A 330 14.70 17.80 20.02
N GLU A 331 13.53 17.55 19.51
CA GLU A 331 12.93 16.23 19.37
C GLU A 331 13.19 15.70 17.96
N ASP A 332 13.39 14.41 17.87
CA ASP A 332 13.45 13.72 16.59
C ASP A 332 12.16 13.95 15.82
N SER A 333 12.29 14.29 14.54
CA SER A 333 11.17 14.62 13.67
C SER A 333 11.16 13.81 12.36
N ILE A 334 12.18 12.97 12.15
CA ILE A 334 12.32 12.18 10.94
C ILE A 334 11.69 10.80 11.16
N MET A 335 10.74 10.44 10.33
CA MET A 335 10.21 9.08 10.30
C MET A 335 11.07 8.26 9.34
N ASN A 336 12.11 7.62 9.89
CA ASN A 336 13.13 6.94 9.10
C ASN A 336 12.64 5.66 8.42
N GLY A 337 11.58 5.01 8.92
CA GLY A 337 10.93 3.86 8.30
C GLY A 337 11.92 2.73 8.01
N ALA A 338 12.64 2.27 9.04
CA ALA A 338 13.65 1.24 8.88
C ALA A 338 13.02 -0.11 8.58
N VAL A 339 11.97 -0.49 9.31
CA VAL A 339 11.15 -1.66 9.00
C VAL A 339 10.20 -1.35 7.87
N ASP A 340 9.53 -0.20 7.92
CA ASP A 340 8.56 0.28 6.93
C ASP A 340 9.14 1.39 6.03
N ASN A 341 9.76 1.13 4.87
CA ASN A 341 9.93 -0.19 4.26
C ASN A 341 11.38 -0.33 3.72
N ALA A 342 12.39 0.17 4.49
CA ALA A 342 13.78 -0.04 4.08
C ALA A 342 14.17 -1.53 4.05
N THR A 343 13.56 -2.38 4.91
CA THR A 343 13.76 -3.83 4.89
C THR A 343 13.25 -4.46 3.60
N GLY A 344 12.08 -4.07 3.11
CA GLY A 344 11.52 -4.57 1.85
C GLY A 344 12.33 -4.11 0.64
N VAL A 345 12.77 -2.84 0.61
CA VAL A 345 13.67 -2.36 -0.45
C VAL A 345 15.00 -3.12 -0.42
N ALA A 346 15.59 -3.35 0.75
CA ALA A 346 16.81 -4.14 0.88
C ALA A 346 16.61 -5.58 0.37
N ALA A 347 15.45 -6.20 0.62
CA ALA A 347 15.13 -7.52 0.10
C ALA A 347 15.10 -7.55 -1.42
N ILE A 348 14.42 -6.58 -2.10
CA ILE A 348 14.41 -6.56 -3.57
C ILE A 348 15.79 -6.26 -4.16
N LEU A 349 16.64 -5.47 -3.48
CA LEU A 349 18.03 -5.24 -3.89
C LEU A 349 18.88 -6.52 -3.74
N GLU A 350 18.63 -7.34 -2.71
CA GLU A 350 19.31 -8.64 -2.56
C GLU A 350 18.87 -9.63 -3.64
N PHE A 351 17.58 -9.69 -3.98
CA PHE A 351 17.12 -10.48 -5.14
C PHE A 351 17.78 -9.97 -6.44
N ALA A 352 17.85 -8.66 -6.64
CA ALA A 352 18.49 -8.06 -7.80
C ALA A 352 19.98 -8.47 -7.90
N LYS A 353 20.69 -8.46 -6.78
CA LYS A 353 22.07 -8.92 -6.70
C LYS A 353 22.19 -10.40 -7.07
N ARG A 354 21.38 -11.27 -6.46
CA ARG A 354 21.42 -12.73 -6.70
C ARG A 354 21.08 -13.07 -8.16
N PHE A 355 20.00 -12.49 -8.69
CA PHE A 355 19.61 -12.73 -10.08
C PHE A 355 20.57 -12.10 -11.12
N SER A 356 21.34 -11.10 -10.75
CA SER A 356 22.39 -10.58 -11.64
C SER A 356 23.50 -11.61 -11.91
N GLU A 357 23.66 -12.59 -11.04
CA GLU A 357 24.71 -13.63 -11.08
C GLU A 357 24.25 -14.97 -11.67
N VAL A 358 22.95 -15.14 -11.96
CA VAL A 358 22.41 -16.37 -12.52
C VAL A 358 21.69 -16.11 -13.84
N GLU A 359 21.69 -17.13 -14.72
CA GLU A 359 20.92 -17.09 -15.96
C GLU A 359 19.51 -17.68 -15.72
N THR A 360 18.50 -17.05 -16.32
CA THR A 360 17.11 -17.49 -16.24
C THR A 360 16.47 -17.53 -17.62
N ASP A 361 15.52 -18.44 -17.84
CA ASP A 361 14.76 -18.49 -19.09
C ASP A 361 13.80 -17.30 -19.22
N ARG A 362 13.11 -16.93 -18.13
CA ARG A 362 12.23 -15.76 -18.02
C ARG A 362 12.97 -14.55 -17.47
N SER A 363 12.46 -13.37 -17.77
CA SER A 363 12.96 -12.11 -17.21
C SER A 363 12.57 -11.96 -15.74
N ILE A 364 13.42 -11.27 -14.98
CA ILE A 364 13.14 -10.89 -13.59
C ILE A 364 13.03 -9.37 -13.54
N MET A 365 11.93 -8.88 -13.02
CA MET A 365 11.66 -7.45 -12.84
C MET A 365 11.72 -7.07 -11.38
N PHE A 366 12.42 -5.99 -11.06
CA PHE A 366 12.50 -5.38 -9.74
C PHE A 366 11.82 -4.03 -9.81
N LEU A 367 10.86 -3.78 -8.92
CA LEU A 367 10.02 -2.60 -8.91
C LEU A 367 9.95 -2.00 -7.50
N ALA A 368 10.67 -0.91 -7.29
CA ALA A 368 10.50 -0.10 -6.09
C ALA A 368 9.43 0.96 -6.39
N VAL A 369 8.25 0.83 -5.79
CA VAL A 369 7.11 1.71 -6.02
C VAL A 369 7.13 2.92 -5.12
N THR A 370 6.46 3.99 -5.52
CA THR A 370 6.32 5.25 -4.80
C THR A 370 4.88 5.46 -4.33
N LEU A 371 4.69 6.39 -3.37
CA LEU A 371 3.36 6.82 -2.93
C LEU A 371 2.49 5.66 -2.43
N GLU A 372 3.11 4.64 -1.83
CA GLU A 372 2.42 3.58 -1.13
C GLU A 372 1.65 4.16 0.04
N GLU A 373 2.33 4.95 0.88
CA GLU A 373 1.83 5.62 2.07
C GLU A 373 0.67 6.60 1.79
N SER A 374 0.54 6.99 0.53
CA SER A 374 -0.53 7.85 0.04
C SER A 374 -1.70 7.08 -0.59
N GLY A 375 -1.72 5.76 -0.43
CA GLY A 375 -2.79 4.88 -0.90
C GLY A 375 -2.45 4.10 -2.16
N LEU A 376 -1.25 3.52 -2.22
CA LEU A 376 -0.79 2.58 -3.25
C LEU A 376 -0.71 3.21 -4.66
N LEU A 377 -0.45 4.53 -4.74
CA LEU A 377 -0.63 5.26 -6.01
C LEU A 377 0.40 4.85 -7.07
N GLY A 378 1.64 4.52 -6.66
CA GLY A 378 2.69 4.11 -7.58
C GLY A 378 2.39 2.77 -8.25
N SER A 379 1.98 1.78 -7.47
CA SER A 379 1.57 0.47 -7.98
C SER A 379 0.26 0.55 -8.77
N GLU A 380 -0.72 1.37 -8.34
CA GLU A 380 -1.95 1.62 -9.10
C GLU A 380 -1.63 2.21 -10.48
N TYR A 381 -0.73 3.21 -10.53
CA TYR A 381 -0.33 3.84 -11.78
C TYR A 381 0.38 2.86 -12.71
N PHE A 382 1.34 2.08 -12.18
CA PHE A 382 2.02 1.04 -12.95
C PHE A 382 1.03 0.01 -13.51
N ALA A 383 0.11 -0.49 -12.68
CA ALA A 383 -0.89 -1.48 -13.11
C ALA A 383 -1.92 -0.92 -14.08
N LYS A 384 -2.15 0.39 -14.09
CA LYS A 384 -3.08 1.05 -15.02
C LYS A 384 -2.44 1.42 -16.36
N TYR A 385 -1.17 1.82 -16.34
CA TYR A 385 -0.39 2.25 -17.50
C TYR A 385 0.94 1.46 -17.59
N PRO A 386 0.86 0.13 -17.68
CA PRO A 386 2.03 -0.71 -17.56
C PRO A 386 2.95 -0.56 -18.81
N PRO A 387 4.28 -0.49 -18.61
CA PRO A 387 5.22 -0.47 -19.73
C PRO A 387 5.36 -1.85 -20.40
N ILE A 388 4.83 -2.90 -19.77
CA ILE A 388 4.78 -4.27 -20.27
C ILE A 388 3.36 -4.83 -20.19
N ASP A 389 3.03 -5.87 -20.95
CA ASP A 389 1.74 -6.55 -20.79
C ASP A 389 1.69 -7.31 -19.44
N LEU A 390 0.79 -6.91 -18.53
CA LEU A 390 0.63 -7.55 -17.23
C LEU A 390 0.27 -9.03 -17.32
N ALA A 391 -0.39 -9.47 -18.41
CA ALA A 391 -0.66 -10.88 -18.63
C ALA A 391 0.60 -11.72 -18.83
N ASN A 392 1.75 -11.10 -19.06
CA ASN A 392 3.05 -11.75 -19.16
C ASN A 392 3.78 -11.84 -17.81
N ILE A 393 3.26 -11.24 -16.75
CA ILE A 393 3.78 -11.48 -15.40
C ILE A 393 3.28 -12.85 -14.93
N VAL A 394 4.23 -13.76 -14.73
CA VAL A 394 3.97 -15.14 -14.32
C VAL A 394 3.54 -15.19 -12.86
N ALA A 395 4.30 -14.50 -12.02
CA ALA A 395 4.10 -14.38 -10.58
C ALA A 395 4.73 -13.09 -10.06
N GLY A 396 4.22 -12.57 -8.94
CA GLY A 396 4.82 -11.47 -8.21
C GLY A 396 5.11 -11.85 -6.76
N PHE A 397 6.06 -11.12 -6.14
CA PHE A 397 6.44 -11.23 -4.73
C PHE A 397 6.50 -9.81 -4.16
N ASN A 398 5.75 -9.56 -3.09
CA ASN A 398 5.66 -8.27 -2.42
C ASN A 398 6.36 -8.32 -1.06
N TYR A 399 7.11 -7.28 -0.75
CA TYR A 399 7.82 -7.10 0.50
C TYR A 399 7.45 -5.77 1.14
N ASP A 400 6.91 -5.84 2.35
CA ASP A 400 6.38 -4.68 3.04
C ASP A 400 6.42 -4.89 4.56
N GLY A 401 7.36 -4.21 5.23
CA GLY A 401 7.45 -4.20 6.68
C GLY A 401 7.99 -5.49 7.33
N ILE A 402 9.08 -6.07 6.83
CA ILE A 402 9.63 -7.31 7.41
C ILE A 402 10.39 -7.02 8.71
N LEU A 403 9.90 -7.56 9.82
CA LEU A 403 10.51 -7.42 11.14
C LEU A 403 11.83 -8.20 11.28
N PRO A 404 12.87 -7.64 11.91
CA PRO A 404 14.16 -8.30 12.14
C PRO A 404 14.11 -9.23 13.37
N THR A 405 13.33 -10.31 13.29
CA THR A 405 12.99 -11.18 14.45
C THR A 405 13.91 -12.39 14.64
N GLY A 406 14.93 -12.57 13.78
CA GLY A 406 15.76 -13.77 13.76
C GLY A 406 15.07 -14.97 13.11
N LEU A 407 15.64 -16.18 13.30
CA LEU A 407 15.15 -17.41 12.66
C LEU A 407 13.74 -17.79 13.11
N THR A 408 12.91 -18.23 12.16
CA THR A 408 11.53 -18.69 12.39
C THR A 408 11.27 -20.09 11.85
N ASN A 409 10.33 -20.79 12.48
CA ASN A 409 9.85 -22.11 12.03
C ASN A 409 8.78 -21.99 10.94
N ASP A 410 8.26 -20.78 10.70
CA ASP A 410 7.17 -20.49 9.77
C ASP A 410 7.51 -19.34 8.82
N MET A 411 6.68 -19.14 7.81
CA MET A 411 6.49 -17.88 7.09
C MET A 411 5.02 -17.55 7.07
N VAL A 412 4.69 -16.30 7.34
CA VAL A 412 3.32 -15.80 7.29
C VAL A 412 2.95 -15.45 5.84
N VAL A 413 1.76 -15.87 5.42
CA VAL A 413 1.15 -15.44 4.16
C VAL A 413 -0.04 -14.55 4.47
N VAL A 414 0.06 -13.29 4.09
CA VAL A 414 -1.04 -12.34 4.15
C VAL A 414 -2.01 -12.63 3.01
N GLY A 415 -3.28 -12.91 3.35
CA GLY A 415 -4.28 -13.36 2.38
C GLY A 415 -4.19 -14.86 2.03
N TYR A 416 -3.74 -15.70 2.98
CA TYR A 416 -3.63 -17.14 2.81
C TYR A 416 -4.93 -17.77 2.27
N GLY A 417 -4.78 -18.69 1.32
CA GLY A 417 -5.88 -19.34 0.60
C GLY A 417 -6.21 -18.65 -0.73
N ALA A 418 -5.31 -17.80 -1.25
CA ALA A 418 -5.55 -17.01 -2.45
C ALA A 418 -5.04 -17.64 -3.74
N SER A 419 -3.83 -18.23 -3.78
CA SER A 419 -3.21 -18.64 -5.03
C SER A 419 -2.30 -19.87 -4.92
N GLU A 420 -2.03 -20.51 -6.07
CA GLU A 420 -1.09 -21.63 -6.19
C GLU A 420 0.37 -21.28 -5.83
N LEU A 421 0.69 -19.99 -5.62
CA LEU A 421 2.01 -19.58 -5.10
C LEU A 421 2.23 -20.08 -3.68
N GLU A 422 1.17 -20.26 -2.92
CA GLU A 422 1.20 -20.82 -1.57
C GLU A 422 1.61 -22.28 -1.56
N ASP A 423 1.16 -23.08 -2.54
CA ASP A 423 1.59 -24.47 -2.71
C ASP A 423 3.10 -24.57 -2.95
N LEU A 424 3.65 -23.64 -3.73
CA LEU A 424 5.09 -23.56 -3.97
C LEU A 424 5.85 -23.19 -2.70
N LEU A 425 5.31 -22.24 -1.92
CA LEU A 425 5.88 -21.83 -0.65
C LEU A 425 5.86 -22.98 0.37
N GLU A 426 4.73 -23.67 0.52
CA GLU A 426 4.60 -24.82 1.41
C GLU A 426 5.61 -25.92 1.08
N ASN A 427 5.76 -26.24 -0.22
CA ASN A 427 6.69 -27.25 -0.69
C ASN A 427 8.16 -26.86 -0.40
N GLU A 428 8.53 -25.59 -0.59
CA GLU A 428 9.89 -25.12 -0.33
C GLU A 428 10.20 -25.08 1.17
N LEU A 429 9.30 -24.56 1.98
CA LEU A 429 9.44 -24.52 3.44
C LEU A 429 9.57 -25.92 4.04
N ALA A 430 8.82 -26.90 3.54
CA ALA A 430 8.88 -28.29 4.00
C ALA A 430 10.27 -28.91 3.84
N ARG A 431 11.07 -28.48 2.84
CA ARG A 431 12.46 -28.95 2.64
C ARG A 431 13.37 -28.62 3.81
N SER A 432 13.11 -27.52 4.50
CA SER A 432 13.84 -27.08 5.69
C SER A 432 13.11 -27.39 7.01
N GLY A 433 11.97 -28.11 6.96
CA GLY A 433 11.15 -28.43 8.12
C GLY A 433 10.35 -27.25 8.65
N ARG A 434 10.21 -26.19 7.87
CA ARG A 434 9.38 -25.00 8.13
C ARG A 434 7.97 -25.19 7.55
N TYR A 435 7.05 -24.29 7.88
CA TYR A 435 5.66 -24.34 7.43
C TYR A 435 5.10 -22.95 7.13
N VAL A 436 4.03 -22.90 6.32
CA VAL A 436 3.25 -21.69 6.10
C VAL A 436 2.32 -21.44 7.28
N ASN A 437 2.27 -20.21 7.76
CA ASN A 437 1.34 -19.75 8.78
C ASN A 437 0.39 -18.73 8.14
N PRO A 438 -0.94 -18.92 8.21
CA PRO A 438 -1.89 -17.91 7.77
C PRO A 438 -1.75 -16.61 8.56
N ASP A 439 -2.09 -15.48 7.93
CA ASP A 439 -2.25 -14.19 8.60
C ASP A 439 -3.11 -14.37 9.87
N PRO A 440 -2.60 -14.01 11.05
CA PRO A 440 -3.33 -14.17 12.30
C PRO A 440 -4.52 -13.20 12.45
N ASN A 441 -4.56 -12.13 11.66
CA ASN A 441 -5.54 -11.04 11.73
C ASN A 441 -6.23 -10.78 10.37
N PRO A 442 -6.79 -11.79 9.69
CA PRO A 442 -7.31 -11.64 8.33
C PRO A 442 -8.52 -10.68 8.25
N GLU A 443 -9.20 -10.43 9.38
CA GLU A 443 -10.27 -9.43 9.49
C GLU A 443 -9.80 -7.99 9.37
N LYS A 444 -8.50 -7.71 9.59
CA LYS A 444 -7.90 -6.38 9.42
C LYS A 444 -7.67 -6.03 7.95
N GLY A 445 -7.72 -7.04 7.05
CA GLY A 445 -7.61 -6.86 5.61
C GLY A 445 -6.25 -6.34 5.13
N TYR A 446 -5.17 -6.74 5.77
CA TYR A 446 -3.80 -6.37 5.38
C TYR A 446 -3.49 -6.73 3.93
N PHE A 447 -4.06 -7.83 3.41
CA PHE A 447 -3.95 -8.21 2.00
C PHE A 447 -4.37 -7.10 1.03
N TYR A 448 -5.21 -6.16 1.44
CA TYR A 448 -5.69 -5.07 0.58
C TYR A 448 -5.03 -3.72 0.90
N ARG A 449 -3.92 -3.72 1.67
CA ARG A 449 -3.25 -2.51 2.14
C ARG A 449 -1.83 -2.34 1.65
N SER A 450 -1.32 -3.24 0.78
CA SER A 450 0.00 -3.14 0.19
C SER A 450 -0.06 -3.25 -1.34
N ASP A 451 1.01 -2.93 -2.01
CA ASP A 451 1.11 -2.69 -3.46
C ASP A 451 0.70 -3.84 -4.36
N HIS A 452 0.83 -5.08 -3.89
CA HIS A 452 0.46 -6.29 -4.64
C HIS A 452 -1.01 -6.27 -5.08
N ILE A 453 -1.90 -5.60 -4.33
CA ILE A 453 -3.34 -5.53 -4.67
C ILE A 453 -3.60 -4.85 -6.01
N SER A 454 -2.76 -3.90 -6.40
CA SER A 454 -2.86 -3.21 -7.68
C SER A 454 -2.67 -4.17 -8.85
N PHE A 455 -1.79 -5.15 -8.70
CA PHE A 455 -1.54 -6.22 -9.68
C PHE A 455 -2.59 -7.32 -9.59
N ALA A 456 -2.99 -7.72 -8.38
CA ALA A 456 -4.05 -8.71 -8.15
C ALA A 456 -5.36 -8.29 -8.82
N LYS A 457 -5.77 -7.03 -8.70
CA LYS A 457 -6.94 -6.43 -9.40
C LYS A 457 -6.85 -6.54 -10.94
N ARG A 458 -5.66 -6.81 -11.49
CA ARG A 458 -5.40 -7.06 -12.93
C ARG A 458 -5.21 -8.55 -13.24
N GLY A 459 -5.44 -9.40 -12.25
CA GLY A 459 -5.36 -10.86 -12.39
C GLY A 459 -3.97 -11.45 -12.18
N VAL A 460 -2.92 -10.66 -11.89
CA VAL A 460 -1.58 -11.18 -11.65
C VAL A 460 -1.51 -11.83 -10.26
N PRO A 461 -1.17 -13.14 -10.14
CA PRO A 461 -0.95 -13.74 -8.83
C PRO A 461 0.29 -13.15 -8.17
N VAL A 462 0.14 -12.63 -6.96
CA VAL A 462 1.24 -12.08 -6.17
C VAL A 462 1.20 -12.69 -4.78
N LEU A 463 2.33 -13.19 -4.33
CA LEU A 463 2.52 -13.65 -2.97
C LEU A 463 2.95 -12.46 -2.10
N TYR A 464 2.19 -12.19 -1.06
CA TYR A 464 2.58 -11.29 0.01
C TYR A 464 2.91 -12.12 1.24
N SER A 465 4.19 -12.28 1.49
CA SER A 465 4.70 -13.07 2.61
C SER A 465 5.62 -12.23 3.47
N ASP A 466 5.29 -12.15 4.73
CA ASP A 466 6.13 -11.54 5.75
C ASP A 466 7.10 -12.58 6.34
N GLY A 467 7.94 -12.14 7.30
CA GLY A 467 8.69 -13.04 8.15
C GLY A 467 7.77 -14.04 8.87
N GLY A 468 8.29 -14.75 9.85
CA GLY A 468 7.49 -15.66 10.66
C GLY A 468 7.28 -15.14 12.06
N PHE A 469 6.27 -15.65 12.76
CA PHE A 469 6.02 -15.39 14.18
C PHE A 469 6.47 -16.52 15.10
N ASP A 470 6.63 -17.75 14.56
CA ASP A 470 7.08 -18.89 15.36
C ASP A 470 8.61 -18.89 15.45
N LEU A 471 9.14 -18.01 16.32
CA LEU A 471 10.58 -17.86 16.49
C LEU A 471 11.22 -19.18 16.96
N VAL A 472 12.38 -19.51 16.42
CA VAL A 472 13.19 -20.63 16.92
C VAL A 472 13.55 -20.43 18.40
N ALA A 473 13.81 -19.18 18.78
CA ALA A 473 14.09 -18.77 20.16
C ALA A 473 12.89 -18.03 20.75
N GLY A 474 11.93 -18.74 21.35
CA GLY A 474 10.80 -18.11 22.06
C GLY A 474 9.40 -18.48 21.52
N GLY A 475 9.32 -19.08 20.34
CA GLY A 475 8.06 -19.54 19.75
C GLY A 475 7.12 -18.39 19.34
N LYS A 476 5.87 -18.72 19.07
CA LYS A 476 4.85 -17.78 18.57
C LYS A 476 4.57 -16.61 19.52
N GLU A 477 4.57 -16.88 20.84
CA GLU A 477 4.28 -15.83 21.82
C GLU A 477 5.31 -14.70 21.78
N ALA A 478 6.60 -15.04 21.64
CA ALA A 478 7.65 -14.04 21.52
C ALA A 478 7.55 -13.25 20.21
N GLY A 479 7.23 -13.92 19.08
CA GLY A 479 7.05 -13.24 17.81
C GLY A 479 5.87 -12.27 17.80
N PHE A 480 4.73 -12.64 18.37
CA PHE A 480 3.58 -11.75 18.52
C PHE A 480 3.87 -10.55 19.43
N LEU A 481 4.66 -10.73 20.48
CA LEU A 481 5.05 -9.61 21.33
C LEU A 481 5.92 -8.59 20.59
N ILE A 482 6.86 -9.06 19.77
CA ILE A 482 7.71 -8.18 18.95
C ILE A 482 6.87 -7.42 17.92
N GLU A 483 5.97 -8.10 17.23
CA GLU A 483 5.06 -7.45 16.27
C GLU A 483 4.17 -6.41 16.94
N GLU A 484 3.58 -6.73 18.10
CA GLU A 484 2.74 -5.81 18.85
C GLU A 484 3.52 -4.59 19.36
N GLU A 485 4.76 -4.80 19.86
CA GLU A 485 5.64 -3.73 20.29
C GLU A 485 5.98 -2.80 19.12
N TYR A 486 6.40 -3.33 17.99
CA TYR A 486 6.65 -2.53 16.79
C TYR A 486 5.41 -1.75 16.35
N ARG A 487 4.26 -2.40 16.28
CA ARG A 487 3.00 -1.80 15.82
C ARG A 487 2.52 -0.66 16.72
N VAL A 488 2.76 -0.75 18.03
CA VAL A 488 2.31 0.26 19.03
C VAL A 488 3.31 1.39 19.16
N ASP A 489 4.61 1.07 19.16
CA ASP A 489 5.65 2.00 19.59
C ASP A 489 6.44 2.62 18.43
N ALA A 490 6.52 1.94 17.26
CA ALA A 490 7.37 2.38 16.16
C ALA A 490 6.65 2.62 14.83
N TYR A 491 5.68 1.77 14.48
CA TYR A 491 5.02 1.84 13.17
C TYR A 491 4.43 3.22 12.87
N HIS A 492 4.81 3.81 11.74
CA HIS A 492 4.48 5.18 11.32
C HIS A 492 4.88 6.25 12.34
N GLY A 493 6.00 6.05 13.00
CA GLY A 493 6.55 6.95 13.99
C GLY A 493 8.06 7.13 13.87
N VAL A 494 8.60 8.13 14.59
CA VAL A 494 10.04 8.40 14.63
C VAL A 494 10.86 7.30 15.31
N ALA A 495 10.22 6.33 15.95
CA ALA A 495 10.89 5.21 16.59
C ALA A 495 11.17 4.03 15.64
N ASP A 496 10.73 4.09 14.37
CA ASP A 496 11.08 3.08 13.37
C ASP A 496 12.49 3.33 12.81
N GLU A 497 13.48 3.02 13.65
CA GLU A 497 14.90 3.25 13.45
C GLU A 497 15.65 1.95 13.23
N TYR A 498 16.73 2.00 12.41
CA TYR A 498 17.66 0.87 12.30
C TYR A 498 18.51 0.71 13.55
N ASP A 499 18.64 -0.53 14.04
CA ASP A 499 19.52 -0.89 15.14
C ASP A 499 20.54 -1.95 14.68
N GLU A 500 21.84 -1.69 14.94
CA GLU A 500 22.92 -2.62 14.57
C GLU A 500 22.80 -4.00 15.26
N SER A 501 22.05 -4.08 16.37
CA SER A 501 21.79 -5.33 17.09
C SER A 501 20.71 -6.21 16.45
N TRP A 502 20.04 -5.74 15.41
CA TRP A 502 19.00 -6.50 14.72
C TRP A 502 19.48 -7.87 14.26
N ASP A 503 18.66 -8.89 14.48
CA ASP A 503 18.90 -10.23 13.96
C ASP A 503 18.22 -10.38 12.60
N LEU A 504 19.01 -10.30 11.51
CA LEU A 504 18.52 -10.41 10.14
C LEU A 504 18.53 -11.86 9.61
N GLU A 505 18.83 -12.87 10.45
CA GLU A 505 18.84 -14.27 9.98
C GLU A 505 17.46 -14.71 9.46
N GLY A 506 16.36 -14.23 10.06
CA GLY A 506 15.00 -14.54 9.59
C GLY A 506 14.68 -13.92 8.22
N LEU A 507 15.10 -12.66 8.01
CA LEU A 507 14.97 -12.00 6.71
C LEU A 507 15.79 -12.75 5.63
N ASN A 508 17.04 -13.10 5.93
CA ASN A 508 17.88 -13.93 5.06
C ASN A 508 17.21 -15.25 4.70
N GLN A 509 16.68 -15.94 5.69
CA GLN A 509 16.00 -17.22 5.53
C GLN A 509 14.76 -17.10 4.61
N SER A 510 14.00 -16.02 4.74
CA SER A 510 12.83 -15.73 3.89
C SER A 510 13.25 -15.43 2.46
N ILE A 511 14.32 -14.64 2.27
CA ILE A 511 14.91 -14.36 0.96
C ILE A 511 15.38 -15.64 0.27
N ASP A 512 16.03 -16.57 1.00
CA ASP A 512 16.48 -17.85 0.43
C ASP A 512 15.32 -18.68 -0.12
N VAL A 513 14.23 -18.79 0.65
CA VAL A 513 13.02 -19.52 0.26
C VAL A 513 12.40 -18.95 -1.00
N ILE A 514 12.19 -17.63 -1.05
CA ILE A 514 11.56 -16.99 -2.20
C ILE A 514 12.49 -16.96 -3.42
N PHE A 515 13.81 -16.84 -3.21
CA PHE A 515 14.78 -16.95 -4.31
C PHE A 515 14.70 -18.34 -4.98
N ASN A 516 14.61 -19.41 -4.19
CA ASN A 516 14.49 -20.77 -4.74
C ASN A 516 13.20 -20.93 -5.56
N ILE A 517 12.05 -20.51 -5.02
CA ILE A 517 10.76 -20.57 -5.71
C ILE A 517 10.78 -19.76 -7.00
N SER A 518 11.24 -18.54 -6.93
CA SER A 518 11.25 -17.62 -8.07
C SER A 518 12.23 -18.04 -9.16
N ASN A 519 13.39 -18.61 -8.77
CA ASN A 519 14.35 -19.19 -9.72
C ASN A 519 13.80 -20.46 -10.40
N ASP A 520 13.12 -21.33 -9.66
CA ASP A 520 12.44 -22.50 -10.23
C ASP A 520 11.34 -22.06 -11.21
N LEU A 521 10.52 -21.07 -10.86
CA LEU A 521 9.52 -20.48 -11.75
C LEU A 521 10.15 -19.83 -12.99
N ALA A 522 11.24 -19.11 -12.82
CA ALA A 522 11.93 -18.43 -13.91
C ALA A 522 12.50 -19.40 -14.95
N ASN A 523 12.77 -20.66 -14.55
CA ASN A 523 13.34 -21.72 -15.40
C ASN A 523 12.35 -22.85 -15.72
N SER A 524 11.04 -22.62 -15.55
CA SER A 524 9.98 -23.61 -15.80
C SER A 524 8.95 -23.09 -16.80
N GLN A 525 7.99 -23.97 -17.17
CA GLN A 525 6.81 -23.61 -17.94
C GLN A 525 5.57 -23.41 -17.06
N GLN A 526 5.73 -23.41 -15.73
CA GLN A 526 4.63 -23.28 -14.79
C GLN A 526 4.10 -21.83 -14.78
N TRP A 527 2.75 -21.71 -14.68
CA TRP A 527 2.03 -20.45 -14.55
C TRP A 527 1.06 -20.56 -13.37
N PRO A 528 1.47 -20.17 -12.17
CA PRO A 528 0.57 -20.16 -11.02
C PRO A 528 -0.67 -19.32 -11.26
N ASN A 529 -1.80 -19.74 -10.71
CA ASN A 529 -3.08 -19.06 -10.82
C ASN A 529 -3.69 -18.82 -9.43
N TRP A 530 -4.76 -18.05 -9.39
CA TRP A 530 -5.62 -17.90 -8.22
C TRP A 530 -6.44 -19.17 -8.02
N TYR A 531 -6.73 -19.51 -6.77
CA TYR A 531 -7.62 -20.64 -6.46
C TYR A 531 -9.06 -20.38 -6.91
N ASP A 532 -9.81 -21.45 -7.12
CA ASP A 532 -11.23 -21.37 -7.47
C ASP A 532 -12.03 -20.64 -6.39
N GLY A 533 -12.81 -19.63 -6.81
CA GLY A 533 -13.59 -18.79 -5.91
C GLY A 533 -12.88 -17.49 -5.47
N ASN A 534 -11.59 -17.31 -5.83
CA ASN A 534 -10.93 -16.04 -5.63
C ASN A 534 -11.44 -15.01 -6.65
N GLU A 535 -11.69 -13.77 -6.21
CA GLU A 535 -12.26 -12.67 -6.98
C GLU A 535 -11.42 -12.24 -8.20
N PHE A 536 -10.11 -12.51 -8.18
CA PHE A 536 -9.19 -12.11 -9.25
C PHE A 536 -8.98 -13.19 -10.32
N LYS A 537 -9.42 -14.44 -10.06
CA LYS A 537 -9.19 -15.58 -10.95
C LYS A 537 -9.77 -15.37 -12.35
N SER A 538 -11.00 -14.91 -12.43
CA SER A 538 -11.67 -14.70 -13.73
C SER A 538 -10.95 -13.66 -14.60
N ILE A 539 -10.31 -12.66 -13.99
CA ILE A 539 -9.52 -11.64 -14.67
C ILE A 539 -8.24 -12.28 -15.23
N ARG A 540 -7.57 -13.12 -14.40
CA ARG A 540 -6.38 -13.87 -14.83
C ARG A 540 -6.68 -14.78 -16.00
N ASP A 541 -7.71 -15.60 -15.88
CA ASP A 541 -8.11 -16.55 -16.92
C ASP A 541 -8.40 -15.81 -18.24
N ALA A 542 -9.18 -14.72 -18.19
CA ALA A 542 -9.48 -13.90 -19.38
C ALA A 542 -8.23 -13.25 -19.99
N SER A 543 -7.28 -12.78 -19.17
CA SER A 543 -6.04 -12.15 -19.66
C SER A 543 -5.10 -13.15 -20.35
N ARG A 544 -5.28 -14.45 -20.09
CA ARG A 544 -4.48 -15.54 -20.65
C ARG A 544 -5.18 -16.34 -21.74
N GLU A 545 -6.43 -16.04 -22.08
CA GLU A 545 -7.13 -16.71 -23.18
C GLU A 545 -6.40 -16.49 -24.49
N GLY A 546 -5.92 -17.59 -25.10
CA GLY A 546 -5.22 -17.57 -26.39
C GLY A 546 -3.72 -17.31 -26.33
N LYS A 547 -3.12 -17.27 -25.13
CA LYS A 547 -1.67 -17.15 -24.93
C LYS A 547 -1.03 -18.51 -24.64
#